data_05e7193b045573571437de17e1bc2c9c
#
_entry.id   05e7193b045573571437de17e1bc2c9c
#
_cell.length_a   1.000
_cell.length_b   1.000
_cell.length_c   1.000
_cell.angle_alpha   90.00
_cell.angle_beta   90.00
_cell.angle_gamma   90.00
#
_symmetry.space_group_name_H-M   'P 1'
#
loop_
_entity.id
_entity.type
_entity.pdbx_description
1 polymer ?
#
loop_
_entity_poly.entity_id
_entity_poly.type
_entity_poly.pdbx_seq_one_letter_code
_entity_poly.pdbx_strand_id
1 'polypeptide(L)'
;TTTTTTAPKSDENIEEKKKEKGEEKVEEGRNTTTENDEKSALEQVQRTIASKIEQTNNATRDRSRDVIAYGLALAHCEGNCEDISVTSLARIVEEVEDAMSEKWKDLGKEYKAKLRQLAFNMKDPKNPDLRRAIAKREIDATTLIDLSSEELGSDERRAANQSIREHAEAEAVRGQRKEASTTAFKCGKCGQRACTFYQLQTRSADEPMTTFVTCVNCENRWKFC
;
A
#
# COMPACT_ATOMS: atom_id res chain seq x y z
N THR A 1 11.74 39.01 -61.77
CA THR A 1 10.31 38.67 -61.71
C THR A 1 10.14 37.13 -61.58
N THR A 2 10.13 36.63 -60.37
CA THR A 2 9.83 35.27 -60.07
C THR A 2 8.79 35.23 -58.95
N THR A 3 7.59 34.90 -59.32
CA THR A 3 6.45 34.72 -58.41
C THR A 3 6.48 33.30 -57.89
N THR A 4 6.61 33.15 -56.56
CA THR A 4 6.51 31.89 -55.84
C THR A 4 5.10 31.77 -55.28
N THR A 5 4.34 30.79 -55.77
CA THR A 5 2.99 30.46 -55.31
C THR A 5 3.08 29.51 -54.11
N THR A 6 2.61 29.93 -52.94
CA THR A 6 2.48 29.09 -51.75
C THR A 6 1.08 28.49 -51.72
N ALA A 7 0.98 27.15 -51.70
CA ALA A 7 -0.26 26.42 -51.54
C ALA A 7 -0.67 26.27 -50.07
N PRO A 8 -1.96 26.23 -49.74
CA PRO A 8 -2.43 26.12 -48.34
C PRO A 8 -2.41 24.67 -47.84
N LYS A 9 -1.71 24.47 -46.71
CA LYS A 9 -1.79 23.24 -45.89
C LYS A 9 -2.69 23.53 -44.68
N SER A 10 -3.97 23.28 -44.79
CA SER A 10 -4.88 23.51 -43.64
C SER A 10 -6.06 22.55 -43.48
N ASP A 11 -6.27 21.57 -44.33
CA ASP A 11 -7.48 20.73 -44.27
C ASP A 11 -7.29 19.31 -43.75
N GLU A 12 -6.08 18.76 -43.75
CA GLU A 12 -5.83 17.39 -43.23
C GLU A 12 -5.78 17.31 -41.71
N ASN A 13 -5.46 18.40 -40.99
CA ASN A 13 -5.33 18.42 -39.53
C ASN A 13 -6.67 18.55 -38.75
N ILE A 14 -7.76 18.78 -39.46
CA ILE A 14 -9.11 18.93 -38.85
C ILE A 14 -9.85 17.59 -38.86
N GLU A 15 -9.62 16.73 -39.84
CA GLU A 15 -10.23 15.40 -39.89
C GLU A 15 -9.59 14.42 -38.90
N GLU A 16 -8.27 14.45 -38.70
CA GLU A 16 -7.61 13.60 -37.69
C GLU A 16 -8.07 13.94 -36.27
N LYS A 17 -8.15 15.23 -35.90
CA LYS A 17 -8.66 15.65 -34.60
C LYS A 17 -10.13 15.33 -34.36
N LYS A 18 -10.94 15.16 -35.39
CA LYS A 18 -12.33 14.73 -35.27
C LYS A 18 -12.46 13.21 -35.12
N LYS A 19 -11.56 12.42 -35.67
CA LYS A 19 -11.51 10.98 -35.47
C LYS A 19 -11.04 10.63 -34.05
N GLU A 20 -9.95 11.25 -33.55
CA GLU A 20 -9.50 11.03 -32.17
C GLU A 20 -10.56 11.38 -31.12
N LYS A 21 -11.29 12.51 -31.28
CA LYS A 21 -12.40 12.85 -30.39
C LYS A 21 -13.64 11.96 -30.52
N GLY A 22 -13.80 11.28 -31.63
CA GLY A 22 -14.89 10.32 -31.85
C GLY A 22 -14.60 8.98 -31.17
N GLU A 23 -13.35 8.53 -31.21
CA GLU A 23 -12.89 7.29 -30.59
C GLU A 23 -12.83 7.40 -29.07
N GLU A 24 -12.36 8.53 -28.53
CA GLU A 24 -12.35 8.81 -27.08
C GLU A 24 -13.74 8.84 -26.45
N LYS A 25 -14.74 9.37 -27.15
CA LYS A 25 -16.14 9.35 -26.69
C LYS A 25 -16.82 7.99 -26.77
N VAL A 26 -16.37 7.10 -27.65
CA VAL A 26 -16.90 5.74 -27.79
C VAL A 26 -16.31 4.80 -26.76
N GLU A 27 -15.04 5.02 -26.34
CA GLU A 27 -14.42 4.28 -25.24
C GLU A 27 -15.00 4.69 -23.88
N GLU A 28 -15.21 5.98 -23.63
CA GLU A 28 -15.82 6.47 -22.39
C GLU A 28 -17.28 5.97 -22.22
N GLY A 29 -18.02 5.81 -23.29
CA GLY A 29 -19.38 5.24 -23.28
C GLY A 29 -19.42 3.72 -23.10
N ARG A 30 -18.36 2.98 -23.44
CA ARG A 30 -18.26 1.52 -23.22
C ARG A 30 -17.88 1.17 -21.78
N ASN A 31 -16.96 1.94 -21.17
CA ASN A 31 -16.55 1.72 -19.79
C ASN A 31 -17.69 1.97 -18.79
N THR A 32 -18.53 2.99 -19.02
CA THR A 32 -19.62 3.31 -18.10
C THR A 32 -20.76 2.29 -18.10
N THR A 33 -20.99 1.57 -19.20
CA THR A 33 -22.03 0.51 -19.25
C THR A 33 -21.56 -0.76 -18.53
N THR A 34 -20.31 -1.19 -18.73
CA THR A 34 -19.76 -2.37 -18.05
C THR A 34 -19.63 -2.18 -16.54
N GLU A 35 -19.20 -1.01 -16.08
CA GLU A 35 -19.11 -0.69 -14.64
C GLU A 35 -20.48 -0.69 -13.95
N ASN A 36 -21.54 -0.23 -14.63
CA ASN A 36 -22.89 -0.24 -14.09
C ASN A 36 -23.47 -1.67 -14.01
N ASP A 37 -23.16 -2.52 -14.98
CA ASP A 37 -23.61 -3.91 -15.00
C ASP A 37 -22.90 -4.73 -13.91
N GLU A 38 -21.60 -4.55 -13.73
CA GLU A 38 -20.81 -5.18 -12.65
C GLU A 38 -21.30 -4.75 -11.27
N LYS A 39 -21.58 -3.47 -11.08
CA LYS A 39 -22.12 -2.95 -9.82
C LYS A 39 -23.52 -3.50 -9.51
N SER A 40 -24.35 -3.65 -10.53
CA SER A 40 -25.68 -4.24 -10.39
C SER A 40 -25.60 -5.71 -10.00
N ALA A 41 -24.69 -6.48 -10.62
CA ALA A 41 -24.45 -7.88 -10.30
C ALA A 41 -23.93 -8.04 -8.85
N LEU A 42 -22.99 -7.20 -8.42
CA LEU A 42 -22.46 -7.19 -7.07
C LEU A 42 -23.57 -6.92 -6.02
N GLU A 43 -24.42 -5.92 -6.25
CA GLU A 43 -25.52 -5.61 -5.35
C GLU A 43 -26.52 -6.77 -5.26
N GLN A 44 -26.75 -7.48 -6.36
CA GLN A 44 -27.63 -8.63 -6.41
C GLN A 44 -27.09 -9.80 -5.59
N VAL A 45 -25.79 -10.11 -5.73
CA VAL A 45 -25.12 -11.15 -4.95
C VAL A 45 -25.11 -10.76 -3.47
N GLN A 46 -24.78 -9.53 -3.12
CA GLN A 46 -24.82 -9.05 -1.75
C GLN A 46 -26.19 -9.19 -1.10
N ARG A 47 -27.25 -8.78 -1.79
CA ARG A 47 -28.65 -8.94 -1.32
C ARG A 47 -29.02 -10.41 -1.11
N THR A 48 -28.55 -11.28 -2.01
CA THR A 48 -28.79 -12.73 -1.89
C THR A 48 -28.06 -13.31 -0.68
N ILE A 49 -26.82 -12.90 -0.40
CA ILE A 49 -26.09 -13.30 0.81
C ILE A 49 -26.83 -12.76 2.05
N ALA A 50 -27.16 -11.47 2.07
CA ALA A 50 -27.86 -10.83 3.19
C ALA A 50 -29.22 -11.47 3.51
N SER A 51 -29.96 -11.93 2.49
CA SER A 51 -31.24 -12.62 2.69
C SER A 51 -31.14 -13.98 3.36
N LYS A 52 -29.93 -14.59 3.36
CA LYS A 52 -29.67 -15.90 3.96
C LYS A 52 -29.01 -15.83 5.34
N ILE A 53 -28.60 -14.63 5.76
CA ILE A 53 -28.00 -14.38 7.06
C ILE A 53 -29.10 -14.20 8.11
N GLU A 54 -28.96 -14.86 9.25
CA GLU A 54 -29.85 -14.68 10.39
C GLU A 54 -29.66 -13.30 11.03
N GLN A 55 -30.77 -12.63 11.37
CA GLN A 55 -30.72 -11.35 12.08
C GLN A 55 -30.46 -11.58 13.57
N THR A 56 -29.53 -10.78 14.14
CA THR A 56 -29.09 -10.93 15.54
C THR A 56 -29.90 -10.07 16.54
N ASN A 57 -30.91 -9.34 16.10
CA ASN A 57 -31.64 -8.31 16.87
C ASN A 57 -30.72 -7.18 17.40
N ASN A 58 -29.51 -7.06 16.89
CA ASN A 58 -28.57 -6.01 17.23
C ASN A 58 -28.12 -5.28 15.96
N ALA A 59 -28.58 -4.05 15.79
CA ALA A 59 -28.31 -3.24 14.61
C ALA A 59 -26.81 -3.03 14.30
N THR A 60 -25.94 -3.12 15.32
CA THR A 60 -24.48 -3.01 15.13
C THR A 60 -23.91 -4.30 14.51
N ARG A 61 -24.35 -5.45 15.00
CA ARG A 61 -23.94 -6.75 14.49
C ARG A 61 -24.45 -6.97 13.07
N ASP A 62 -25.73 -6.66 12.84
CA ASP A 62 -26.35 -6.83 11.52
C ASP A 62 -25.66 -5.97 10.46
N ARG A 63 -25.32 -4.71 10.84
CA ARG A 63 -24.54 -3.83 9.97
C ARG A 63 -23.12 -4.35 9.70
N SER A 64 -22.51 -5.04 10.68
CA SER A 64 -21.20 -5.66 10.50
C SER A 64 -21.27 -6.84 9.53
N ARG A 65 -22.32 -7.66 9.63
CA ARG A 65 -22.60 -8.75 8.69
C ARG A 65 -22.79 -8.23 7.27
N ASP A 66 -23.50 -7.14 7.07
CA ASP A 66 -23.66 -6.49 5.76
C ASP A 66 -22.34 -6.05 5.15
N VAL A 67 -21.43 -5.49 5.98
CA VAL A 67 -20.12 -5.03 5.52
C VAL A 67 -19.23 -6.19 5.10
N ILE A 68 -19.24 -7.29 5.85
CA ILE A 68 -18.47 -8.50 5.52
C ILE A 68 -19.07 -9.17 4.29
N ALA A 69 -20.41 -9.25 4.19
CA ALA A 69 -21.12 -9.79 3.04
C ALA A 69 -20.77 -9.08 1.73
N TYR A 70 -20.62 -7.76 1.78
CA TYR A 70 -20.15 -6.98 0.64
C TYR A 70 -18.77 -7.40 0.14
N GLY A 71 -17.82 -7.62 1.07
CA GLY A 71 -16.47 -8.07 0.71
C GLY A 71 -16.44 -9.46 0.09
N LEU A 72 -17.29 -10.39 0.57
CA LEU A 72 -17.41 -11.72 -0.01
C LEU A 72 -18.20 -11.74 -1.32
N ALA A 73 -19.16 -10.82 -1.51
CA ALA A 73 -19.82 -10.63 -2.79
C ALA A 73 -18.85 -10.18 -3.88
N LEU A 74 -17.88 -9.30 -3.54
CA LEU A 74 -16.79 -8.94 -4.45
C LEU A 74 -15.98 -10.17 -4.89
N ALA A 75 -15.59 -11.05 -3.95
CA ALA A 75 -14.87 -12.28 -4.26
C ALA A 75 -15.65 -13.19 -5.24
N HIS A 76 -16.96 -13.26 -5.09
CA HIS A 76 -17.83 -14.06 -5.96
C HIS A 76 -17.93 -13.47 -7.37
N CYS A 77 -18.06 -12.14 -7.48
CA CYS A 77 -18.16 -11.44 -8.78
C CYS A 77 -16.83 -11.42 -9.55
N GLU A 78 -15.69 -11.49 -8.86
CA GLU A 78 -14.36 -11.54 -9.49
C GLU A 78 -14.05 -12.90 -10.17
N GLY A 79 -14.99 -13.84 -10.18
CA GLY A 79 -14.82 -15.15 -10.81
C GLY A 79 -13.87 -16.10 -10.06
N ASN A 80 -13.33 -15.69 -8.93
CA ASN A 80 -12.38 -16.48 -8.14
C ASN A 80 -13.06 -17.52 -7.24
N CYS A 81 -14.39 -17.48 -7.09
CA CYS A 81 -15.16 -18.26 -6.14
C CYS A 81 -16.53 -18.72 -6.70
N GLU A 82 -16.62 -18.93 -8.01
CA GLU A 82 -17.87 -19.41 -8.67
C GLU A 82 -18.34 -20.75 -8.13
N ASP A 83 -17.40 -21.61 -7.71
CA ASP A 83 -17.70 -22.93 -7.13
C ASP A 83 -18.31 -22.86 -5.72
N ILE A 84 -18.25 -21.68 -5.07
CA ILE A 84 -18.70 -21.52 -3.69
C ILE A 84 -20.16 -21.06 -3.68
N SER A 85 -21.04 -21.85 -3.05
CA SER A 85 -22.44 -21.49 -2.96
C SER A 85 -22.64 -20.22 -2.10
N VAL A 86 -23.59 -19.39 -2.48
CA VAL A 86 -23.98 -18.18 -1.74
C VAL A 86 -24.36 -18.50 -0.28
N THR A 87 -24.89 -19.71 -0.05
CA THR A 87 -25.23 -20.20 1.30
C THR A 87 -23.96 -20.41 2.15
N SER A 88 -22.89 -20.92 1.54
CA SER A 88 -21.60 -21.07 2.23
C SER A 88 -21.00 -19.71 2.58
N LEU A 89 -21.11 -18.72 1.69
CA LEU A 89 -20.64 -17.36 1.95
C LEU A 89 -21.43 -16.69 3.10
N ALA A 90 -22.75 -16.87 3.16
CA ALA A 90 -23.57 -16.37 4.26
C ALA A 90 -23.12 -16.95 5.61
N ARG A 91 -22.83 -18.25 5.64
CA ARG A 91 -22.35 -18.92 6.85
C ARG A 91 -20.96 -18.39 7.30
N ILE A 92 -20.06 -18.09 6.35
CA ILE A 92 -18.75 -17.49 6.66
C ILE A 92 -18.92 -16.09 7.28
N VAL A 93 -19.88 -15.29 6.76
CA VAL A 93 -20.20 -13.97 7.33
C VAL A 93 -20.63 -14.10 8.79
N GLU A 94 -21.51 -15.04 9.09
CA GLU A 94 -21.99 -15.30 10.45
C GLU A 94 -20.84 -15.74 11.37
N GLU A 95 -20.06 -16.71 10.95
CA GLU A 95 -18.90 -17.24 11.70
C GLU A 95 -17.88 -16.14 12.04
N VAL A 96 -17.56 -15.26 11.07
CA VAL A 96 -16.60 -14.15 11.29
C VAL A 96 -17.17 -13.11 12.26
N GLU A 97 -18.45 -12.75 12.10
CA GLU A 97 -19.07 -11.77 12.99
C GLU A 97 -19.28 -12.33 14.39
N ASP A 98 -19.69 -13.60 14.52
CA ASP A 98 -19.85 -14.28 15.79
C ASP A 98 -18.53 -14.36 16.56
N ALA A 99 -17.44 -14.72 15.90
CA ALA A 99 -16.11 -14.72 16.49
C ALA A 99 -15.66 -13.32 16.92
N MET A 100 -15.98 -12.28 16.14
CA MET A 100 -15.73 -10.89 16.54
C MET A 100 -16.54 -10.48 17.74
N SER A 101 -17.82 -10.85 17.82
CA SER A 101 -18.71 -10.50 18.94
C SER A 101 -18.35 -11.26 20.22
N GLU A 102 -17.84 -12.49 20.09
CA GLU A 102 -17.34 -13.28 21.21
C GLU A 102 -16.07 -12.68 21.82
N LYS A 103 -15.15 -12.24 20.98
CA LYS A 103 -13.88 -11.61 21.39
C LYS A 103 -14.11 -10.25 22.02
N TRP A 104 -14.99 -9.44 21.46
CA TRP A 104 -15.30 -8.07 21.93
C TRP A 104 -16.79 -7.94 22.29
N LYS A 105 -17.16 -8.48 23.43
CA LYS A 105 -18.55 -8.54 23.90
C LYS A 105 -19.26 -7.20 24.03
N ASP A 106 -18.52 -6.12 24.24
CA ASP A 106 -19.06 -4.77 24.41
C ASP A 106 -19.36 -4.06 23.06
N LEU A 107 -19.01 -4.66 21.92
CA LEU A 107 -19.13 -4.06 20.57
C LEU A 107 -18.53 -2.64 20.50
N GLY A 108 -17.50 -2.39 21.30
CA GLY A 108 -16.89 -1.10 21.53
C GLY A 108 -15.97 -0.60 20.43
N LYS A 109 -14.94 0.14 20.82
CA LYS A 109 -13.99 0.76 19.88
C LYS A 109 -13.16 -0.28 19.13
N GLU A 110 -12.75 -1.35 19.83
CA GLU A 110 -11.89 -2.41 19.26
C GLU A 110 -12.64 -3.23 18.20
N TYR A 111 -13.88 -3.64 18.50
CA TYR A 111 -14.76 -4.30 17.53
C TYR A 111 -14.93 -3.47 16.25
N LYS A 112 -15.26 -2.18 16.40
CA LYS A 112 -15.44 -1.27 15.26
C LYS A 112 -14.12 -0.98 14.52
N ALA A 113 -12.98 -0.99 15.21
CA ALA A 113 -11.67 -0.83 14.60
C ALA A 113 -11.33 -2.04 13.73
N LYS A 114 -11.55 -3.26 14.26
CA LYS A 114 -11.31 -4.49 13.49
C LYS A 114 -12.25 -4.61 12.29
N LEU A 115 -13.53 -4.29 12.46
CA LEU A 115 -14.48 -4.26 11.35
C LEU A 115 -14.03 -3.32 10.22
N ARG A 116 -13.59 -2.10 10.58
CA ARG A 116 -13.08 -1.13 9.59
C ARG A 116 -11.82 -1.65 8.88
N GLN A 117 -10.93 -2.31 9.63
CA GLN A 117 -9.72 -2.91 9.07
C GLN A 117 -10.05 -4.03 8.07
N LEU A 118 -10.97 -4.93 8.44
CA LEU A 118 -11.44 -5.99 7.54
C LEU A 118 -12.12 -5.39 6.30
N ALA A 119 -13.06 -4.47 6.50
CA ALA A 119 -13.78 -3.79 5.43
C ALA A 119 -12.84 -3.09 4.44
N PHE A 120 -11.80 -2.43 4.94
CA PHE A 120 -10.83 -1.74 4.11
C PHE A 120 -10.05 -2.72 3.23
N ASN A 121 -9.50 -3.80 3.83
CA ASN A 121 -8.69 -4.76 3.10
C ASN A 121 -9.52 -5.66 2.17
N MET A 122 -10.78 -5.95 2.53
CA MET A 122 -11.70 -6.70 1.65
C MET A 122 -12.22 -5.87 0.48
N LYS A 123 -12.27 -4.54 0.59
CA LYS A 123 -12.65 -3.64 -0.51
C LYS A 123 -11.50 -3.28 -1.43
N ASP A 124 -10.27 -3.52 -1.03
CA ASP A 124 -9.09 -3.18 -1.81
C ASP A 124 -9.05 -4.04 -3.09
N PRO A 125 -9.13 -3.44 -4.30
CA PRO A 125 -9.07 -4.18 -5.57
C PRO A 125 -7.72 -4.91 -5.74
N LYS A 126 -6.65 -4.44 -5.08
CA LYS A 126 -5.34 -5.07 -5.11
C LYS A 126 -5.19 -6.27 -4.15
N ASN A 127 -6.26 -6.65 -3.46
CA ASN A 127 -6.25 -7.73 -2.48
C ASN A 127 -7.30 -8.82 -2.75
N PRO A 128 -7.37 -9.40 -3.96
CA PRO A 128 -8.29 -10.48 -4.26
C PRO A 128 -7.95 -11.76 -3.50
N ASP A 129 -6.67 -11.98 -3.17
CA ASP A 129 -6.18 -13.18 -2.50
C ASP A 129 -6.77 -13.34 -1.09
N LEU A 130 -6.84 -12.26 -0.31
CA LEU A 130 -7.49 -12.27 0.99
C LEU A 130 -8.97 -12.67 0.89
N ARG A 131 -9.71 -12.07 -0.05
CA ARG A 131 -11.12 -12.37 -0.26
C ARG A 131 -11.32 -13.84 -0.63
N ARG A 132 -10.48 -14.35 -1.53
CA ARG A 132 -10.49 -15.75 -1.96
C ARG A 132 -10.17 -16.71 -0.81
N ALA A 133 -9.13 -16.42 -0.02
CA ALA A 133 -8.74 -17.24 1.11
C ALA A 133 -9.84 -17.34 2.17
N ILE A 134 -10.54 -16.22 2.45
CA ILE A 134 -11.70 -16.23 3.35
C ILE A 134 -12.85 -17.03 2.76
N ALA A 135 -13.20 -16.82 1.49
CA ALA A 135 -14.31 -17.50 0.83
C ALA A 135 -14.07 -19.02 0.72
N LYS A 136 -12.84 -19.47 0.52
CA LYS A 136 -12.44 -20.88 0.48
C LYS A 136 -12.19 -21.51 1.85
N ARG A 137 -12.35 -20.74 2.93
CA ARG A 137 -12.06 -21.18 4.31
C ARG A 137 -10.60 -21.62 4.51
N GLU A 138 -9.66 -21.05 3.74
CA GLU A 138 -8.22 -21.24 3.96
C GLU A 138 -7.76 -20.54 5.24
N ILE A 139 -8.51 -19.47 5.63
CA ILE A 139 -8.31 -18.74 6.88
C ILE A 139 -9.56 -18.91 7.74
N ASP A 140 -9.40 -19.47 8.93
CA ASP A 140 -10.50 -19.57 9.90
C ASP A 140 -10.93 -18.22 10.44
N ALA A 141 -12.21 -18.09 10.84
CA ALA A 141 -12.78 -16.85 11.36
C ALA A 141 -11.99 -16.33 12.59
N THR A 142 -11.56 -17.20 13.49
CA THR A 142 -10.75 -16.85 14.67
C THR A 142 -9.38 -16.33 14.29
N THR A 143 -8.70 -17.00 13.36
CA THR A 143 -7.40 -16.58 12.84
C THR A 143 -7.51 -15.22 12.13
N LEU A 144 -8.55 -15.04 11.31
CA LEU A 144 -8.80 -13.76 10.59
C LEU A 144 -8.90 -12.56 11.53
N ILE A 145 -9.49 -12.77 12.70
CA ILE A 145 -9.64 -11.72 13.71
C ILE A 145 -8.31 -11.40 14.39
N ASP A 146 -7.42 -12.37 14.52
CA ASP A 146 -6.12 -12.21 15.16
C ASP A 146 -5.06 -11.59 14.23
N LEU A 147 -5.24 -11.70 12.90
CA LEU A 147 -4.33 -11.12 11.93
C LEU A 147 -4.14 -9.61 12.13
N SER A 148 -2.91 -9.18 12.03
CA SER A 148 -2.53 -7.76 12.10
C SER A 148 -2.93 -6.99 10.82
N SER A 149 -2.81 -5.67 10.86
CA SER A 149 -3.09 -4.82 9.70
C SER A 149 -2.14 -5.09 8.52
N GLU A 150 -0.91 -5.51 8.80
CA GLU A 150 0.09 -5.82 7.78
C GLU A 150 -0.21 -7.17 7.11
N GLU A 151 -0.61 -8.17 7.88
CA GLU A 151 -0.94 -9.51 7.39
C GLU A 151 -2.23 -9.54 6.55
N LEU A 152 -3.18 -8.64 6.86
CA LEU A 152 -4.40 -8.46 6.06
C LEU A 152 -4.16 -7.69 4.76
N GLY A 153 -3.01 -7.03 4.61
CA GLY A 153 -2.68 -6.28 3.41
C GLY A 153 -2.38 -7.16 2.21
N SER A 154 -2.48 -6.58 1.00
CA SER A 154 -2.08 -7.25 -0.24
C SER A 154 -0.58 -7.61 -0.24
N ASP A 155 -0.21 -8.62 -1.02
CA ASP A 155 1.19 -9.07 -1.15
C ASP A 155 2.09 -7.93 -1.64
N GLU A 156 1.59 -7.10 -2.56
CA GLU A 156 2.28 -5.90 -3.03
C GLU A 156 2.59 -4.94 -1.88
N ARG A 157 1.61 -4.69 -1.00
CA ARG A 157 1.78 -3.82 0.16
C ARG A 157 2.73 -4.42 1.19
N ARG A 158 2.64 -5.73 1.44
CA ARG A 158 3.57 -6.44 2.34
C ARG A 158 5.00 -6.36 1.84
N ALA A 159 5.23 -6.61 0.55
CA ALA A 159 6.54 -6.49 -0.08
C ALA A 159 7.08 -5.05 -0.02
N ALA A 160 6.25 -4.04 -0.30
CA ALA A 160 6.64 -2.64 -0.19
C ALA A 160 7.02 -2.25 1.25
N ASN A 161 6.23 -2.65 2.25
CA ASN A 161 6.53 -2.40 3.66
C ASN A 161 7.81 -3.09 4.10
N GLN A 162 8.04 -4.33 3.64
CA GLN A 162 9.27 -5.06 3.92
C GLN A 162 10.49 -4.36 3.31
N SER A 163 10.43 -3.91 2.07
CA SER A 163 11.53 -3.19 1.44
C SER A 163 11.85 -1.86 2.14
N ILE A 164 10.83 -1.13 2.60
CA ILE A 164 11.00 0.10 3.39
C ILE A 164 11.68 -0.22 4.73
N ARG A 165 11.28 -1.30 5.40
CA ARG A 165 11.88 -1.73 6.67
C ARG A 165 13.35 -2.13 6.48
N GLU A 166 13.65 -2.94 5.48
CA GLU A 166 15.03 -3.35 5.14
C GLU A 166 15.91 -2.14 4.80
N HIS A 167 15.36 -1.18 4.03
CA HIS A 167 16.09 0.05 3.72
C HIS A 167 16.34 0.91 4.96
N ALA A 168 15.34 1.06 5.83
CA ALA A 168 15.48 1.79 7.09
C ALA A 168 16.49 1.13 8.04
N GLU A 169 16.49 -0.20 8.14
CA GLU A 169 17.48 -0.96 8.90
C GLU A 169 18.89 -0.80 8.32
N ALA A 170 19.04 -0.89 7.00
CA ALA A 170 20.32 -0.68 6.33
C ALA A 170 20.84 0.75 6.53
N GLU A 171 19.97 1.76 6.55
CA GLU A 171 20.36 3.14 6.83
C GLU A 171 20.72 3.36 8.31
N ALA A 172 20.01 2.73 9.23
CA ALA A 172 20.33 2.78 10.66
C ALA A 172 21.71 2.19 10.95
N VAL A 173 22.08 1.11 10.26
CA VAL A 173 23.45 0.52 10.34
C VAL A 173 24.50 1.41 9.67
N ARG A 174 24.15 2.17 8.62
CA ARG A 174 25.04 3.15 7.97
C ARG A 174 25.43 4.32 8.86
N GLY A 175 24.82 4.50 10.02
CA GLY A 175 25.20 5.51 11.02
C GLY A 175 26.67 5.43 11.47
N GLN A 176 27.34 4.30 11.24
CA GLN A 176 28.80 4.23 11.20
C GLN A 176 29.28 4.62 9.79
N ARG A 177 29.40 5.92 9.53
CA ARG A 177 30.09 6.39 8.33
C ARG A 177 31.47 5.72 8.31
N LYS A 178 31.73 4.89 7.29
CA LYS A 178 33.11 4.49 6.93
C LYS A 178 33.80 5.73 6.41
N GLU A 179 34.30 6.54 7.33
CA GLU A 179 35.03 7.74 6.98
C GLU A 179 36.29 7.31 6.21
N ALA A 180 36.53 7.97 5.07
CA ALA A 180 37.64 7.63 4.23
C ALA A 180 38.94 7.82 5.04
N SER A 181 39.70 6.75 5.25
CA SER A 181 40.99 6.83 5.93
C SER A 181 41.97 7.61 5.06
N THR A 182 42.62 8.61 5.64
CA THR A 182 43.66 9.41 4.97
C THR A 182 45.01 9.17 5.61
N THR A 183 46.05 9.17 4.79
CA THR A 183 47.47 9.11 5.23
C THR A 183 48.13 10.49 5.34
N ALA A 184 47.38 11.57 4.99
CA ALA A 184 47.91 12.94 5.03
C ALA A 184 48.29 13.40 6.42
N PHE A 185 47.63 12.94 7.46
CA PHE A 185 47.85 13.36 8.84
C PHE A 185 48.58 12.28 9.64
N LYS A 186 49.57 12.71 10.42
CA LYS A 186 50.30 11.84 11.34
C LYS A 186 49.76 12.01 12.77
N CYS A 187 49.39 10.91 13.41
CA CYS A 187 48.94 10.95 14.80
C CYS A 187 50.08 11.28 15.73
N GLY A 188 49.92 12.31 16.58
CA GLY A 188 50.90 12.70 17.57
C GLY A 188 51.07 11.69 18.72
N LYS A 189 50.10 10.79 18.93
CA LYS A 189 50.12 9.82 20.03
C LYS A 189 50.71 8.47 19.63
N CYS A 190 50.32 7.89 18.48
CA CYS A 190 50.80 6.57 18.04
C CYS A 190 51.77 6.64 16.85
N GLY A 191 51.96 7.82 16.25
CA GLY A 191 52.87 8.02 15.12
C GLY A 191 52.37 7.48 13.78
N GLN A 192 51.24 6.79 13.74
CA GLN A 192 50.68 6.22 12.51
C GLN A 192 49.97 7.26 11.65
N ARG A 193 49.88 6.99 10.34
CA ARG A 193 49.25 7.85 9.33
C ARG A 193 47.90 7.29 8.85
N ALA A 194 47.17 6.65 9.74
CA ALA A 194 45.84 6.14 9.47
C ALA A 194 44.79 7.01 10.21
N CYS A 195 44.32 8.06 9.56
CA CYS A 195 43.41 9.03 10.17
C CYS A 195 42.17 9.24 9.30
N THR A 196 41.06 9.56 9.95
CA THR A 196 39.89 10.09 9.32
C THR A 196 39.75 11.57 9.61
N PHE A 197 39.22 12.34 8.69
CA PHE A 197 39.02 13.77 8.90
C PHE A 197 37.70 14.25 8.33
N TYR A 198 37.19 15.30 8.93
CA TYR A 198 36.06 16.06 8.38
C TYR A 198 36.30 17.55 8.65
N GLN A 199 35.74 18.39 7.81
CA GLN A 199 35.80 19.82 7.92
C GLN A 199 34.47 20.39 8.30
N LEU A 200 34.44 21.31 9.25
CA LEU A 200 33.25 21.97 9.71
C LEU A 200 33.48 23.47 9.87
N GLN A 201 32.55 24.28 9.42
CA GLN A 201 32.56 25.71 9.70
C GLN A 201 32.11 25.93 11.15
N THR A 202 33.07 26.25 12.04
CA THR A 202 32.80 26.43 13.48
C THR A 202 32.69 27.90 13.89
N ARG A 203 33.02 28.82 12.96
CA ARG A 203 33.00 30.26 13.18
C ARG A 203 32.25 30.96 12.05
N SER A 204 32.61 32.19 11.74
CA SER A 204 31.96 32.96 10.69
C SER A 204 32.31 32.44 9.29
N ALA A 205 31.48 32.77 8.28
CA ALA A 205 31.66 32.31 6.90
C ALA A 205 32.98 32.81 6.25
N ASP A 206 33.58 33.85 6.78
CA ASP A 206 34.81 34.47 6.26
C ASP A 206 36.10 33.80 6.81
N GLU A 207 35.98 32.91 7.79
CA GLU A 207 37.09 32.18 8.37
C GLU A 207 37.31 30.82 7.73
N PRO A 208 38.56 30.27 7.73
CA PRO A 208 38.81 28.94 7.20
C PRO A 208 38.09 27.87 8.03
N MET A 209 37.64 26.78 7.36
CA MET A 209 36.99 25.65 8.03
C MET A 209 37.93 24.96 8.99
N THR A 210 37.45 24.61 10.18
CA THR A 210 38.16 23.81 11.15
C THR A 210 38.18 22.36 10.72
N THR A 211 39.37 21.77 10.63
CA THR A 211 39.58 20.36 10.32
C THR A 211 39.68 19.54 11.61
N PHE A 212 38.76 18.58 11.77
CA PHE A 212 38.75 17.62 12.85
C PHE A 212 39.34 16.30 12.36
N VAL A 213 40.36 15.80 13.06
CA VAL A 213 41.04 14.57 12.68
C VAL A 213 40.92 13.54 13.81
N THR A 214 40.64 12.29 13.43
CA THR A 214 40.60 11.15 14.35
C THR A 214 41.53 10.06 13.85
N CYS A 215 42.43 9.57 14.72
CA CYS A 215 43.25 8.44 14.39
C CYS A 215 42.45 7.14 14.48
N VAL A 216 42.49 6.32 13.44
CA VAL A 216 41.77 5.03 13.39
C VAL A 216 42.37 4.01 14.35
N ASN A 217 43.71 4.07 14.61
CA ASN A 217 44.39 3.07 15.39
C ASN A 217 44.31 3.29 16.93
N CYS A 218 44.37 4.54 17.39
CA CYS A 218 44.37 4.85 18.83
C CYS A 218 43.27 5.80 19.28
N GLU A 219 42.33 6.10 18.37
CA GLU A 219 41.17 6.97 18.57
C GLU A 219 41.49 8.39 19.08
N ASN A 220 42.75 8.78 19.00
CA ASN A 220 43.17 10.14 19.37
C ASN A 220 42.53 11.15 18.42
N ARG A 221 41.94 12.21 18.97
CA ARG A 221 41.26 13.27 18.24
C ARG A 221 41.96 14.59 18.45
N TRP A 222 42.12 15.33 17.34
CA TRP A 222 42.65 16.71 17.38
C TRP A 222 42.00 17.54 16.30
N LYS A 223 42.17 18.85 16.41
CA LYS A 223 41.65 19.81 15.43
C LYS A 223 42.72 20.86 15.12
N PHE A 224 42.62 21.43 13.93
CA PHE A 224 43.39 22.59 13.51
C PHE A 224 42.59 23.42 12.51
N CYS A 225 42.89 24.71 12.42
CA CYS A 225 42.33 25.65 11.45
C CYS A 225 43.36 25.92 10.37
#